data_40fd0d589b32323341389006b782c9b6
#
_entry.id   40fd0d589b32323341389006b782c9b6
#
_cell.length_a   1.000
_cell.length_b   1.000
_cell.length_c   1.000
_cell.angle_alpha   90.00
_cell.angle_beta   90.00
_cell.angle_gamma   90.00
#
_symmetry.space_group_name_H-M   'P 1'
#
loop_
_entity.id
_entity.type
_entity.pdbx_description
1 polymer ?
#
loop_
_entity_poly.entity_id
_entity_poly.type
_entity_poly.pdbx_seq_one_letter_code
_entity_poly.pdbx_strand_id
1 'polypeptide(L)'
;MNEESILAWNIIEKTSANLFLTGKAGTGKTTFLKQLKEKSPKRMVVLAPTGIAAINAGGVTIHSFFQLPLSPYLPGTSFGGNEKKKYQFSALKRKIIRSIDLLVIDEISMVRSDLLDAIDSVLRRYRKHDLPFGGVQLLMIGDLHQLAPVVTDHEERMLR
;
A
#
# COMPACT_ATOMS: atom_id res chain seq x y z
N MET A 1 -19.68 13.60 7.96
CA MET A 1 -19.32 12.68 6.85
C MET A 1 -20.51 12.56 5.91
N ASN A 2 -20.25 12.49 4.60
CA ASN A 2 -21.28 12.23 3.60
C ASN A 2 -21.64 10.73 3.59
N GLU A 3 -22.67 10.37 2.83
CA GLU A 3 -23.14 8.98 2.74
C GLU A 3 -22.06 8.01 2.24
N GLU A 4 -21.27 8.44 1.26
CA GLU A 4 -20.18 7.63 0.70
C GLU A 4 -19.10 7.34 1.75
N SER A 5 -18.76 8.34 2.55
CA SER A 5 -17.79 8.18 3.63
C SER A 5 -18.29 7.26 4.74
N ILE A 6 -19.57 7.34 5.06
CA ILE A 6 -20.21 6.44 6.04
C ILE A 6 -20.20 5.01 5.52
N LEU A 7 -20.54 4.81 4.25
CA LEU A 7 -20.50 3.48 3.64
C LEU A 7 -19.08 2.90 3.65
N ALA A 8 -18.10 3.71 3.25
CA ALA A 8 -16.69 3.29 3.26
C ALA A 8 -16.24 2.92 4.69
N TRP A 9 -16.60 3.71 5.67
CA TRP A 9 -16.30 3.44 7.08
C TRP A 9 -16.87 2.09 7.51
N ASN A 10 -18.14 1.84 7.20
CA ASN A 10 -18.81 0.59 7.57
C ASN A 10 -18.16 -0.62 6.89
N ILE A 11 -17.79 -0.51 5.63
CA ILE A 11 -17.10 -1.60 4.92
C ILE A 11 -15.76 -1.91 5.60
N ILE A 12 -14.99 -0.88 5.95
CA ILE A 12 -13.69 -1.06 6.60
C ILE A 12 -13.85 -1.69 7.99
N GLU A 13 -14.76 -1.17 8.80
CA GLU A 13 -14.89 -1.60 10.20
C GLU A 13 -15.58 -2.97 10.36
N LYS A 14 -16.56 -3.27 9.52
CA LYS A 14 -17.42 -4.44 9.69
C LYS A 14 -17.07 -5.59 8.75
N THR A 15 -16.20 -5.39 7.79
CA THR A 15 -15.82 -6.43 6.83
C THR A 15 -14.32 -6.49 6.64
N SER A 16 -13.87 -7.50 5.89
CA SER A 16 -12.48 -7.62 5.43
C SER A 16 -12.34 -7.31 3.94
N ALA A 17 -13.36 -6.71 3.34
CA ALA A 17 -13.35 -6.39 1.92
C ALA A 17 -12.36 -5.27 1.58
N ASN A 18 -11.70 -5.41 0.46
CA ASN A 18 -10.84 -4.36 -0.06
C ASN A 18 -11.68 -3.22 -0.63
N LEU A 19 -11.21 -1.98 -0.46
CA LEU A 19 -11.95 -0.81 -0.85
C LEU A 19 -11.06 0.15 -1.64
N PHE A 20 -11.61 0.70 -2.71
CA PHE A 20 -10.98 1.76 -3.48
C PHE A 20 -11.79 3.06 -3.29
N LEU A 21 -11.16 4.04 -2.65
CA LEU A 21 -11.78 5.33 -2.37
C LEU A 21 -11.26 6.36 -3.37
N THR A 22 -12.13 6.83 -4.25
CA THR A 22 -11.78 7.81 -5.28
C THR A 22 -12.44 9.14 -5.02
N GLY A 23 -11.94 10.18 -5.69
CA GLY A 23 -12.48 11.52 -5.63
C GLY A 23 -11.42 12.53 -6.00
N LYS A 24 -11.85 13.72 -6.36
CA LYS A 24 -10.95 14.82 -6.67
C LYS A 24 -10.29 15.34 -5.39
N ALA A 25 -9.14 16.00 -5.53
CA ALA A 25 -8.52 16.71 -4.44
C ALA A 25 -9.52 17.67 -3.79
N GLY A 26 -9.55 17.70 -2.46
CA GLY A 26 -10.46 18.55 -1.72
C GLY A 26 -11.84 17.95 -1.43
N THR A 27 -12.08 16.68 -1.79
CA THR A 27 -13.38 16.02 -1.56
C THR A 27 -13.50 15.30 -0.22
N GLY A 28 -12.57 15.55 0.70
CA GLY A 28 -12.64 15.00 2.06
C GLY A 28 -11.90 13.68 2.28
N LYS A 29 -11.15 13.19 1.28
CA LYS A 29 -10.36 11.95 1.43
C LYS A 29 -9.35 12.02 2.57
N THR A 30 -8.65 13.14 2.68
CA THR A 30 -7.66 13.39 3.74
C THR A 30 -8.33 13.40 5.12
N THR A 31 -9.47 14.08 5.22
CA THR A 31 -10.25 14.12 6.46
C THR A 31 -10.73 12.73 6.85
N PHE A 32 -11.23 11.96 5.88
CA PHE A 32 -11.67 10.59 6.10
C PHE A 32 -10.53 9.72 6.66
N LEU A 33 -9.36 9.78 6.03
CA LEU A 33 -8.20 9.01 6.47
C LEU A 33 -7.77 9.40 7.88
N LYS A 34 -7.75 10.70 8.17
CA LYS A 34 -7.39 11.20 9.49
C LYS A 34 -8.35 10.68 10.57
N GLN A 35 -9.65 10.73 10.31
CA GLN A 35 -10.66 10.19 11.23
C GLN A 35 -10.51 8.69 11.40
N LEU A 36 -10.24 7.97 10.32
CA LEU A 36 -10.03 6.53 10.35
C LEU A 36 -8.84 6.16 11.25
N LYS A 37 -7.72 6.87 11.12
CA LYS A 37 -6.54 6.67 11.96
C LYS A 37 -6.82 6.94 13.44
N GLU A 38 -7.64 7.94 13.75
CA GLU A 38 -7.92 8.33 15.13
C GLU A 38 -8.93 7.41 15.81
N LYS A 39 -9.90 6.89 15.07
CA LYS A 39 -11.07 6.23 15.64
C LYS A 39 -11.16 4.73 15.40
N SER A 40 -10.49 4.21 14.37
CA SER A 40 -10.57 2.79 14.07
C SER A 40 -9.75 1.96 15.06
N PRO A 41 -10.30 0.85 15.56
CA PRO A 41 -9.54 -0.07 16.41
C PRO A 41 -8.61 -0.97 15.64
N LYS A 42 -8.67 -0.98 14.29
CA LYS A 42 -7.81 -1.82 13.45
C LYS A 42 -6.37 -1.34 13.49
N ARG A 43 -5.45 -2.29 13.50
CA ARG A 43 -4.02 -2.00 13.37
C ARG A 43 -3.73 -1.59 11.94
N MET A 44 -3.41 -0.32 11.76
CA MET A 44 -3.35 0.30 10.46
C MET A 44 -1.93 0.74 10.12
N VAL A 45 -1.52 0.48 8.89
CA VAL A 45 -0.30 1.06 8.31
C VAL A 45 -0.72 1.90 7.12
N VAL A 46 -0.25 3.15 7.07
CA VAL A 46 -0.54 4.08 5.99
C VAL A 46 0.71 4.26 5.14
N LEU A 47 0.59 3.98 3.86
CA LEU A 47 1.69 4.02 2.90
C LEU A 47 1.37 4.99 1.77
N ALA A 48 2.41 5.57 1.19
CA ALA A 48 2.29 6.41 0.00
C ALA A 48 3.51 6.22 -0.91
N PRO A 49 3.39 6.52 -2.22
CA PRO A 49 4.49 6.28 -3.17
C PRO A 49 5.64 7.28 -3.07
N THR A 50 5.41 8.46 -2.51
CA THR A 50 6.43 9.51 -2.39
C THR A 50 6.54 10.02 -0.96
N GLY A 51 7.69 10.65 -0.64
CA GLY A 51 7.90 11.23 0.68
C GLY A 51 6.89 12.32 1.03
N ILE A 52 6.57 13.20 0.08
CA ILE A 52 5.60 14.28 0.30
C ILE A 52 4.21 13.71 0.56
N ALA A 53 3.77 12.75 -0.26
CA ALA A 53 2.47 12.11 -0.07
C ALA A 53 2.41 11.35 1.27
N ALA A 54 3.48 10.70 1.67
CA ALA A 54 3.57 10.01 2.96
C ALA A 54 3.41 10.98 4.14
N ILE A 55 4.08 12.14 4.08
CA ILE A 55 3.95 13.18 5.11
C ILE A 55 2.50 13.68 5.18
N ASN A 56 1.90 13.97 4.04
CA ASN A 56 0.51 14.47 3.98
C ASN A 56 -0.50 13.46 4.51
N ALA A 57 -0.27 12.18 4.25
CA ALA A 57 -1.14 11.10 4.73
C ALA A 57 -0.87 10.70 6.18
N GLY A 58 0.22 11.19 6.76
CA GLY A 58 0.63 10.80 8.12
C GLY A 58 1.16 9.37 8.18
N GLY A 59 1.81 8.92 7.13
CA GLY A 59 2.36 7.57 7.03
C GLY A 59 3.81 7.56 6.58
N VAL A 60 4.22 6.45 5.98
CA VAL A 60 5.58 6.26 5.46
C VAL A 60 5.53 5.86 3.99
N THR A 61 6.68 5.92 3.30
CA THR A 61 6.72 5.49 1.90
C THR A 61 6.66 3.97 1.80
N ILE A 62 6.12 3.50 0.67
CA ILE A 62 6.05 2.07 0.36
C ILE A 62 7.45 1.46 0.36
N HIS A 63 8.41 2.11 -0.31
CA HIS A 63 9.77 1.62 -0.42
C HIS A 63 10.45 1.51 0.95
N SER A 64 10.26 2.51 1.81
CA SER A 64 10.82 2.51 3.16
C SER A 64 10.22 1.40 4.03
N PHE A 65 8.90 1.27 4.02
CA PHE A 65 8.24 0.28 4.87
C PHE A 65 8.59 -1.15 4.49
N PHE A 66 8.53 -1.48 3.21
CA PHE A 66 8.82 -2.83 2.72
C PHE A 66 10.29 -3.04 2.37
N GLN A 67 11.14 -2.02 2.56
CA GLN A 67 12.57 -2.09 2.25
C GLN A 67 12.84 -2.55 0.81
N LEU A 68 12.03 -2.02 -0.12
CA LEU A 68 12.11 -2.39 -1.53
C LEU A 68 13.19 -1.60 -2.25
N PRO A 69 13.88 -2.20 -3.23
CA PRO A 69 14.80 -1.44 -4.08
C PRO A 69 14.04 -0.45 -4.95
N LEU A 70 14.73 0.62 -5.36
CA LEU A 70 14.15 1.63 -6.26
C LEU A 70 14.01 1.14 -7.71
N SER A 71 14.59 -0.02 -8.03
CA SER A 71 14.46 -0.65 -9.35
C SER A 71 13.10 -1.34 -9.50
N PRO A 72 12.59 -1.52 -10.76
CA PRO A 72 11.32 -2.21 -10.97
C PRO A 72 11.34 -3.64 -10.44
N TYR A 73 10.22 -4.05 -9.84
CA TYR A 73 9.99 -5.44 -9.44
C TYR A 73 9.56 -6.25 -10.66
N LEU A 74 10.23 -7.38 -10.89
CA LEU A 74 9.86 -8.32 -11.94
C LEU A 74 9.27 -9.58 -11.29
N PRO A 75 8.02 -9.97 -11.65
CA PRO A 75 7.41 -11.18 -11.11
C PRO A 75 8.27 -12.41 -11.37
N GLY A 76 8.39 -13.27 -10.37
CA GLY A 76 9.22 -14.46 -10.44
C GLY A 76 10.70 -14.24 -10.14
N THR A 77 11.15 -12.99 -10.02
CA THR A 77 12.48 -12.73 -9.50
C THR A 77 12.45 -12.80 -7.99
N SER A 78 13.27 -13.63 -7.42
CA SER A 78 13.53 -13.53 -5.99
C SER A 78 14.41 -12.30 -5.76
N PHE A 79 14.17 -11.59 -4.66
CA PHE A 79 15.19 -10.69 -4.13
C PHE A 79 16.35 -11.58 -3.65
N GLY A 80 17.05 -12.21 -4.61
CA GLY A 80 17.88 -13.36 -4.36
C GLY A 80 19.37 -13.07 -4.30
N GLY A 81 20.12 -14.12 -4.08
CA GLY A 81 21.57 -14.05 -3.96
C GLY A 81 21.98 -13.35 -2.66
N ASN A 82 23.09 -12.63 -2.74
CA ASN A 82 23.64 -11.92 -1.60
C ASN A 82 22.71 -10.81 -1.07
N GLU A 83 21.70 -10.44 -1.85
CA GLU A 83 20.71 -9.44 -1.47
C GLU A 83 19.64 -9.98 -0.51
N LYS A 84 19.45 -11.29 -0.41
CA LYS A 84 18.50 -11.89 0.53
C LYS A 84 18.77 -11.46 1.97
N LYS A 85 20.04 -11.36 2.36
CA LYS A 85 20.42 -10.89 3.70
C LYS A 85 20.16 -9.40 3.87
N LYS A 86 20.34 -8.60 2.81
CA LYS A 86 20.18 -7.15 2.82
C LYS A 86 18.70 -6.75 2.97
N TYR A 87 17.79 -7.53 2.39
CA TYR A 87 16.35 -7.23 2.40
C TYR A 87 15.57 -8.10 3.40
N GLN A 88 16.27 -8.82 4.25
CA GLN A 88 15.63 -9.59 5.30
C GLN A 88 15.09 -8.67 6.39
N PHE A 89 13.81 -8.81 6.69
CA PHE A 89 13.19 -8.03 7.76
C PHE A 89 13.65 -8.49 9.13
N SER A 90 13.80 -7.54 10.06
CA SER A 90 14.00 -7.84 11.47
C SER A 90 12.81 -8.63 12.03
N ALA A 91 13.02 -9.29 13.17
CA ALA A 91 11.94 -10.00 13.85
C ALA A 91 10.78 -9.05 14.20
N LEU A 92 11.10 -7.81 14.61
CA LEU A 92 10.09 -6.80 14.91
C LEU A 92 9.29 -6.42 13.69
N LYS A 93 9.94 -6.18 12.53
CA LYS A 93 9.24 -5.84 11.29
C LYS A 93 8.33 -6.98 10.83
N ARG A 94 8.79 -8.22 10.91
CA ARG A 94 7.95 -9.38 10.58
C ARG A 94 6.71 -9.46 11.47
N LYS A 95 6.88 -9.18 12.76
CA LYS A 95 5.77 -9.15 13.72
C LYS A 95 4.77 -8.04 13.37
N ILE A 96 5.24 -6.85 12.99
CA ILE A 96 4.40 -5.75 12.55
C ILE A 96 3.60 -6.17 11.31
N ILE A 97 4.26 -6.73 10.30
CA ILE A 97 3.59 -7.15 9.06
C ILE A 97 2.50 -8.18 9.34
N ARG A 98 2.76 -9.14 10.22
CA ARG A 98 1.77 -10.16 10.58
C ARG A 98 0.58 -9.60 11.36
N SER A 99 0.75 -8.48 12.04
CA SER A 99 -0.28 -7.90 12.88
C SER A 99 -1.16 -6.87 12.19
N ILE A 100 -0.86 -6.48 10.94
CA ILE A 100 -1.62 -5.48 10.22
C ILE A 100 -3.04 -5.97 9.95
N ASP A 101 -4.05 -5.19 10.34
CA ASP A 101 -5.45 -5.45 10.02
C ASP A 101 -5.88 -4.70 8.77
N LEU A 102 -5.35 -3.49 8.56
CA LEU A 102 -5.71 -2.63 7.45
C LEU A 102 -4.44 -1.97 6.88
N LEU A 103 -4.21 -2.17 5.59
CA LEU A 103 -3.13 -1.51 4.86
C LEU A 103 -3.74 -0.42 3.98
N VAL A 104 -3.39 0.82 4.26
CA VAL A 104 -3.84 1.97 3.47
C VAL A 104 -2.74 2.37 2.51
N ILE A 105 -3.09 2.49 1.23
CA ILE A 105 -2.18 3.01 0.20
C ILE A 105 -2.80 4.28 -0.36
N ASP A 106 -2.23 5.42 0.01
CA ASP A 106 -2.65 6.72 -0.50
C ASP A 106 -1.98 7.01 -1.84
N GLU A 107 -2.57 7.87 -2.63
CA GLU A 107 -2.08 8.24 -3.96
C GLU A 107 -1.86 7.02 -4.87
N ILE A 108 -2.84 6.10 -4.88
CA ILE A 108 -2.72 4.81 -5.58
C ILE A 108 -2.51 4.98 -7.09
N SER A 109 -3.00 6.07 -7.68
CA SER A 109 -2.81 6.36 -9.11
C SER A 109 -1.34 6.54 -9.50
N MET A 110 -0.48 6.87 -8.54
CA MET A 110 0.96 7.03 -8.73
C MET A 110 1.74 5.74 -8.46
N VAL A 111 1.07 4.69 -8.02
CA VAL A 111 1.70 3.41 -7.72
C VAL A 111 1.69 2.54 -8.97
N ARG A 112 2.88 2.19 -9.46
CA ARG A 112 3.02 1.31 -10.63
C ARG A 112 2.59 -0.11 -10.28
N SER A 113 2.12 -0.83 -11.27
CA SER A 113 1.67 -2.22 -11.09
C SER A 113 2.79 -3.14 -10.56
N ASP A 114 4.03 -2.91 -10.99
CA ASP A 114 5.17 -3.70 -10.50
C ASP A 114 5.42 -3.48 -9.02
N LEU A 115 5.23 -2.26 -8.52
CA LEU A 115 5.35 -1.95 -7.10
C LEU A 115 4.23 -2.61 -6.29
N LEU A 116 3.02 -2.60 -6.82
CA LEU A 116 1.89 -3.27 -6.17
C LEU A 116 2.10 -4.78 -6.12
N ASP A 117 2.65 -5.37 -7.18
CA ASP A 117 3.03 -6.79 -7.20
C ASP A 117 4.10 -7.10 -6.16
N ALA A 118 5.05 -6.20 -5.96
CA ALA A 118 6.08 -6.37 -4.93
C ALA A 118 5.47 -6.38 -3.52
N ILE A 119 4.51 -5.48 -3.27
CA ILE A 119 3.77 -5.44 -2.00
C ILE A 119 3.04 -6.76 -1.78
N ASP A 120 2.32 -7.24 -2.78
CA ASP A 120 1.60 -8.52 -2.71
C ASP A 120 2.55 -9.68 -2.39
N SER A 121 3.69 -9.73 -3.08
CA SER A 121 4.70 -10.77 -2.87
C SER A 121 5.24 -10.79 -1.44
N VAL A 122 5.57 -9.63 -0.89
CA VAL A 122 6.06 -9.51 0.48
C VAL A 122 4.99 -9.92 1.48
N LEU A 123 3.77 -9.47 1.30
CA LEU A 123 2.67 -9.80 2.22
C LEU A 123 2.32 -11.29 2.20
N ARG A 124 2.34 -11.92 1.04
CA ARG A 124 2.15 -13.37 0.94
C ARG A 124 3.26 -14.13 1.64
N ARG A 125 4.50 -13.66 1.52
CA ARG A 125 5.66 -14.31 2.13
C ARG A 125 5.58 -14.35 3.66
N TYR A 126 5.14 -13.26 4.28
CA TYR A 126 5.16 -13.14 5.75
C TYR A 126 3.79 -13.34 6.40
N ARG A 127 2.74 -13.48 5.62
CA ARG A 127 1.38 -13.72 6.11
C ARG A 127 0.82 -15.02 5.49
N LYS A 128 -0.21 -14.92 4.66
CA LYS A 128 -0.85 -16.09 4.02
C LYS A 128 -0.44 -16.18 2.55
N HIS A 129 0.26 -17.24 2.20
CA HIS A 129 0.82 -17.42 0.85
C HIS A 129 -0.24 -17.56 -0.24
N ASP A 130 -1.38 -18.11 0.09
CA ASP A 130 -2.44 -18.44 -0.86
C ASP A 130 -3.49 -17.35 -1.04
N LEU A 131 -3.37 -16.25 -0.30
CA LEU A 131 -4.32 -15.15 -0.37
C LEU A 131 -3.68 -13.90 -0.98
N PRO A 132 -4.42 -13.16 -1.83
CA PRO A 132 -3.93 -11.87 -2.33
C PRO A 132 -3.55 -10.95 -1.17
N PHE A 133 -2.40 -10.31 -1.27
CA PHE A 133 -1.85 -9.42 -0.25
C PHE A 133 -1.77 -10.07 1.14
N GLY A 134 -1.57 -11.38 1.16
CA GLY A 134 -1.45 -12.12 2.41
C GLY A 134 -2.71 -12.14 3.26
N GLY A 135 -3.86 -11.80 2.69
CA GLY A 135 -5.14 -11.73 3.39
C GLY A 135 -5.37 -10.44 4.18
N VAL A 136 -4.49 -9.44 4.08
CA VAL A 136 -4.71 -8.14 4.72
C VAL A 136 -5.80 -7.37 3.97
N GLN A 137 -6.62 -6.62 4.71
CA GLN A 137 -7.58 -5.71 4.10
C GLN A 137 -6.85 -4.49 3.52
N LEU A 138 -7.20 -4.10 2.30
CA LEU A 138 -6.62 -2.94 1.62
C LEU A 138 -7.63 -1.80 1.54
N LEU A 139 -7.17 -0.59 1.84
CA LEU A 139 -7.86 0.64 1.48
C LEU A 139 -6.94 1.41 0.54
N MET A 140 -7.33 1.53 -0.71
CA MET A 140 -6.60 2.27 -1.73
C MET A 140 -7.29 3.60 -1.95
N ILE A 141 -6.54 4.69 -1.85
CA ILE A 141 -7.07 6.04 -1.99
C ILE A 141 -6.38 6.71 -3.17
N GLY A 142 -7.15 7.34 -4.04
CA GLY A 142 -6.57 8.03 -5.17
C GLY A 142 -7.57 8.86 -5.96
N ASP A 143 -7.02 9.66 -6.88
CA ASP A 143 -7.76 10.44 -7.83
C ASP A 143 -7.44 9.92 -9.23
N LEU A 144 -8.45 9.38 -9.92
CA LEU A 144 -8.29 8.82 -11.26
C LEU A 144 -7.89 9.86 -12.31
N HIS A 145 -8.01 11.14 -11.99
CA HIS A 145 -7.64 12.23 -12.88
C HIS A 145 -6.22 12.72 -12.69
N GLN A 146 -5.47 12.16 -11.73
CA GLN A 146 -4.07 12.48 -11.54
C GLN A 146 -3.21 11.82 -12.62
N LEU A 147 -1.97 12.35 -12.76
CA LEU A 147 -1.02 11.82 -13.74
C LEU A 147 -0.69 10.35 -13.46
N ALA A 148 -0.60 9.58 -14.53
CA ALA A 148 -0.15 8.20 -14.44
C ALA A 148 1.30 8.13 -13.96
N PRO A 149 1.73 6.99 -13.38
CA PRO A 149 3.13 6.79 -13.02
C PRO A 149 4.04 6.92 -14.24
N VAL A 150 5.20 7.55 -14.05
CA VAL A 150 6.18 7.70 -15.13
C VAL A 150 7.02 6.42 -15.21
N VAL A 151 7.08 5.85 -16.42
CA VAL A 151 7.92 4.68 -16.72
C VAL A 151 8.96 5.13 -17.73
N THR A 152 10.24 4.98 -17.40
CA THR A 152 11.32 5.28 -18.33
C THR A 152 11.41 4.21 -19.42
N ASP A 153 12.02 4.54 -20.57
CA ASP A 153 12.23 3.57 -21.64
C ASP A 153 12.97 2.31 -21.17
N HIS A 154 13.91 2.50 -20.27
CA HIS A 154 14.67 1.39 -19.69
C HIS A 154 13.76 0.49 -18.84
N GLU A 155 12.96 1.09 -17.97
CA GLU A 155 12.03 0.36 -17.12
C GLU A 155 10.94 -0.34 -17.92
N GLU A 156 10.44 0.30 -18.98
CA GLU A 156 9.45 -0.30 -19.86
C GLU A 156 9.98 -1.59 -20.51
N ARG A 157 11.24 -1.58 -20.96
CA ARG A 157 11.88 -2.76 -21.51
C ARG A 157 12.04 -3.88 -20.49
N MET A 158 12.27 -3.54 -19.23
CA MET A 158 12.39 -4.53 -18.15
C MET A 158 11.04 -5.13 -17.77
N LEU A 159 9.94 -4.40 -17.97
CA LEU A 159 8.59 -4.82 -17.56
C LEU A 159 7.81 -5.55 -18.64
N ARG A 160 8.33 -5.57 -19.88
CA ARG A 160 7.70 -6.26 -21.01
C ARG A 160 7.98 -7.76 -21.04
#